data_ebe07d13f0422707fd5407ec40de4fdd
#
_entry.id   ebe07d13f0422707fd5407ec40de4fdd
#
_cell.length_a   1.000
_cell.length_b   1.000
_cell.length_c   1.000
_cell.angle_alpha   90.00
_cell.angle_beta   90.00
_cell.angle_gamma   90.00
#
_symmetry.space_group_name_H-M   'P 1'
#
loop_
_entity.id
_entity.type
_entity.pdbx_description
1 polymer ?
#
loop_
_entity_poly.entity_id
_entity_poly.type
_entity_poly.pdbx_seq_one_letter_code
_entity_poly.pdbx_strand_id
1 'polypeptide(L)'
;MTKTMEWEGHKIEMRIFFSPRLLMIATDTTLAVDGKLVARKGGLGLSETAAGWFDHRGGEIRSELQVRGNRTAFTRIPYVLRFNGLPVSVGRLKLEGLAAAIAVWLAVAGLLVLLALIV
;
A
#
# COMPACT_ATOMS: atom_id res chain seq x y z
N MET A 1 1.19 9.95 -1.96
CA MET A 1 -0.04 10.59 -1.49
C MET A 1 -1.17 9.59 -1.36
N THR A 2 -2.01 9.79 -0.36
CA THR A 2 -3.21 8.99 -0.16
C THR A 2 -4.22 9.25 -1.28
N LYS A 3 -4.75 8.20 -1.89
CA LYS A 3 -5.84 8.35 -2.84
C LYS A 3 -7.16 8.30 -2.08
N THR A 4 -7.97 9.32 -2.29
CA THR A 4 -9.25 9.48 -1.60
C THR A 4 -10.39 9.46 -2.61
N MET A 5 -11.48 8.77 -2.26
CA MET A 5 -12.72 8.80 -3.04
C MET A 5 -13.93 8.77 -2.09
N GLU A 6 -15.08 9.10 -2.60
CA GLU A 6 -16.35 8.94 -1.88
C GLU A 6 -17.16 7.82 -2.51
N TRP A 7 -17.79 7.02 -1.63
CA TRP A 7 -18.69 5.96 -2.04
C TRP A 7 -19.88 5.91 -1.08
N GLU A 8 -21.05 6.22 -1.60
CA GLU A 8 -22.34 6.20 -0.85
C GLU A 8 -22.24 6.87 0.53
N GLY A 9 -21.65 8.07 0.59
CA GLY A 9 -21.49 8.84 1.82
C GLY A 9 -20.28 8.48 2.67
N HIS A 10 -19.49 7.49 2.28
CA HIS A 10 -18.27 7.12 2.96
C HIS A 10 -17.05 7.74 2.29
N LYS A 11 -16.11 8.21 3.10
CA LYS A 11 -14.79 8.65 2.62
C LYS A 11 -13.85 7.43 2.60
N ILE A 12 -13.40 7.05 1.44
CA ILE A 12 -12.51 5.91 1.23
C ILE A 12 -11.10 6.43 0.99
N GLU A 13 -10.13 5.92 1.75
CA GLU A 13 -8.73 6.28 1.62
C GLU A 13 -7.90 5.03 1.35
N MET A 14 -7.07 5.09 0.30
CA MET A 14 -6.22 3.99 -0.13
C MET A 14 -4.77 4.45 -0.16
N ARG A 15 -3.86 3.65 0.38
CA ARG A 15 -2.42 3.93 0.37
C ARG A 15 -1.63 2.66 0.11
N ILE A 16 -0.51 2.83 -0.57
CA ILE A 16 0.58 1.85 -0.59
C ILE A 16 1.88 2.60 -0.30
N PHE A 17 2.67 2.10 0.64
CA PHE A 17 3.88 2.78 1.09
C PHE A 17 4.93 1.77 1.55
N PHE A 18 6.20 2.19 1.52
CA PHE A 18 7.27 1.40 2.11
C PHE A 18 7.14 1.39 3.63
N SER A 19 7.09 0.19 4.20
CA SER A 19 7.09 0.02 5.65
C SER A 19 8.46 0.36 6.22
N PRO A 20 8.55 1.08 7.37
CA PRO A 20 9.83 1.31 8.02
C PRO A 20 10.48 0.04 8.59
N ARG A 21 9.76 -1.08 8.57
CA ARG A 21 10.29 -2.38 8.99
C ARG A 21 11.15 -2.99 7.89
N LEU A 22 12.04 -3.91 8.26
CA LEU A 22 12.91 -4.64 7.33
C LEU A 22 13.70 -3.72 6.39
N LEU A 23 14.27 -2.62 6.93
CA LEU A 23 15.06 -1.65 6.16
C LEU A 23 14.31 -1.08 4.94
N MET A 24 12.99 -0.90 5.07
CA MET A 24 12.11 -0.36 4.03
C MET A 24 12.09 -1.17 2.74
N ILE A 25 12.31 -2.47 2.80
CA ILE A 25 12.13 -3.38 1.65
C ILE A 25 10.74 -3.97 1.58
N ALA A 26 9.96 -3.91 2.67
CA ALA A 26 8.58 -4.32 2.70
C ALA A 26 7.65 -3.16 2.36
N THR A 27 6.48 -3.46 1.79
CA THR A 27 5.43 -2.48 1.52
C THR A 27 4.18 -2.82 2.29
N ASP A 28 3.43 -1.80 2.69
CA ASP A 28 2.11 -1.93 3.31
C ASP A 28 1.06 -1.31 2.41
N THR A 29 -0.06 -2.02 2.23
CA THR A 29 -1.25 -1.53 1.54
C THR A 29 -2.35 -1.37 2.58
N THR A 30 -2.95 -0.19 2.64
CA THR A 30 -4.00 0.10 3.62
C THR A 30 -5.25 0.64 2.96
N LEU A 31 -6.39 0.31 3.56
CA LEU A 31 -7.70 0.81 3.19
C LEU A 31 -8.37 1.34 4.45
N ALA A 32 -8.75 2.60 4.43
CA ALA A 32 -9.50 3.24 5.52
C ALA A 32 -10.85 3.74 5.02
N VAL A 33 -11.87 3.61 5.85
CA VAL A 33 -13.22 4.10 5.59
C VAL A 33 -13.59 5.05 6.72
N ASP A 34 -13.93 6.29 6.37
CA ASP A 34 -14.28 7.36 7.32
C ASP A 34 -13.21 7.56 8.41
N GLY A 35 -11.94 7.48 8.01
CA GLY A 35 -10.80 7.66 8.92
C GLY A 35 -10.45 6.43 9.75
N LYS A 36 -11.19 5.32 9.61
CA LYS A 36 -10.93 4.09 10.36
C LYS A 36 -10.26 3.06 9.47
N LEU A 37 -9.15 2.49 9.94
CA LEU A 37 -8.46 1.43 9.21
C LEU A 37 -9.33 0.18 9.12
N VAL A 38 -9.64 -0.24 7.89
CA VAL A 38 -10.51 -1.40 7.60
C VAL A 38 -9.68 -2.60 7.15
N ALA A 39 -8.64 -2.37 6.35
CA ALA A 39 -7.83 -3.44 5.81
C ALA A 39 -6.38 -3.01 5.72
N ARG A 40 -5.49 -3.96 5.99
CA ARG A 40 -4.05 -3.78 5.89
C ARG A 40 -3.39 -5.09 5.48
N LYS A 41 -2.47 -5.00 4.53
CA LYS A 41 -1.65 -6.13 4.13
C LYS A 41 -0.22 -5.65 3.90
N GLY A 42 0.74 -6.36 4.49
CA GLY A 42 2.15 -6.09 4.31
C GLY A 42 2.86 -7.25 3.64
N GLY A 43 3.99 -6.98 2.98
CA GLY A 43 4.78 -8.01 2.34
C GLY A 43 6.01 -7.48 1.62
N LEU A 44 6.81 -8.36 1.04
CA LEU A 44 8.03 -8.03 0.33
C LEU A 44 7.81 -7.72 -1.15
N GLY A 45 6.58 -7.86 -1.65
CA GLY A 45 6.22 -7.60 -3.04
C GLY A 45 5.32 -6.40 -3.19
N LEU A 46 5.08 -6.00 -4.45
CA LEU A 46 4.16 -4.93 -4.79
C LEU A 46 2.78 -5.47 -5.24
N SER A 47 2.56 -6.77 -5.12
CA SER A 47 1.30 -7.42 -5.50
C SER A 47 0.69 -8.09 -4.27
N GLU A 48 -0.43 -7.55 -3.79
CA GLU A 48 -1.09 -8.06 -2.58
C GLU A 48 -2.55 -7.65 -2.56
N THR A 49 -3.34 -8.28 -1.71
CA THR A 49 -4.75 -7.96 -1.51
C THR A 49 -4.98 -7.70 -0.03
N ALA A 50 -5.41 -6.49 0.31
CA ALA A 50 -5.86 -6.13 1.65
C ALA A 50 -7.37 -6.32 1.72
N ALA A 51 -7.86 -7.11 2.67
CA ALA A 51 -9.27 -7.41 2.82
C ALA A 51 -9.74 -7.09 4.23
N GLY A 52 -10.97 -6.62 4.35
CA GLY A 52 -11.58 -6.28 5.63
C GLY A 52 -13.06 -6.02 5.49
N TRP A 53 -13.69 -5.67 6.60
CA TRP A 53 -15.13 -5.42 6.67
C TRP A 53 -15.38 -4.03 7.24
N PHE A 54 -16.42 -3.37 6.75
CA PHE A 54 -16.91 -2.13 7.36
C PHE A 54 -18.44 -2.08 7.36
N ASP A 55 -19.00 -1.30 8.28
CA ASP A 55 -20.45 -1.17 8.42
C ASP A 55 -21.01 -0.18 7.40
N HIS A 56 -22.09 -0.57 6.75
CA HIS A 56 -22.82 0.28 5.81
C HIS A 56 -24.31 -0.03 5.90
N ARG A 57 -25.12 0.97 6.25
CA ARG A 57 -26.60 0.87 6.33
C ARG A 57 -27.09 -0.32 7.15
N GLY A 58 -26.46 -0.57 8.31
CA GLY A 58 -26.86 -1.65 9.20
C GLY A 58 -26.39 -3.04 8.81
N GLY A 59 -25.59 -3.16 7.73
CA GLY A 59 -24.97 -4.40 7.30
C GLY A 59 -23.47 -4.26 7.18
N GLU A 60 -22.77 -5.37 6.98
CA GLU A 60 -21.33 -5.37 6.75
C GLU A 60 -21.01 -5.56 5.27
N ILE A 61 -20.06 -4.75 4.79
CA ILE A 61 -19.52 -4.87 3.44
C ILE A 61 -18.10 -5.41 3.52
N ARG A 62 -17.84 -6.45 2.76
CA ARG A 62 -16.48 -6.96 2.57
C ARG A 62 -15.77 -6.10 1.54
N SER A 63 -14.66 -5.51 1.95
CA SER A 63 -13.82 -4.70 1.09
C SER A 63 -12.53 -5.43 0.75
N GLU A 64 -12.10 -5.33 -0.50
CA GLU A 64 -10.85 -5.89 -0.98
C GLU A 64 -10.14 -4.83 -1.82
N LEU A 65 -8.94 -4.47 -1.40
CA LEU A 65 -8.05 -3.62 -2.18
C LEU A 65 -6.92 -4.49 -2.73
N GLN A 66 -6.96 -4.76 -4.03
CA GLN A 66 -5.95 -5.53 -4.73
C GLN A 66 -4.99 -4.59 -5.45
N VAL A 67 -3.70 -4.74 -5.20
CA VAL A 67 -2.65 -4.00 -5.90
C VAL A 67 -1.77 -4.97 -6.66
N ARG A 68 -1.33 -4.56 -7.87
CA ARG A 68 -0.45 -5.37 -8.71
C ARG A 68 0.67 -4.50 -9.28
N GLY A 69 1.79 -4.45 -8.55
CA GLY A 69 3.00 -3.80 -9.02
C GLY A 69 3.86 -4.75 -9.83
N ASN A 70 4.63 -4.20 -10.77
CA ASN A 70 5.62 -4.93 -11.54
C ASN A 70 6.81 -4.02 -11.86
N ARG A 71 7.77 -4.51 -12.65
CA ARG A 71 8.98 -3.75 -12.98
C ARG A 71 8.70 -2.43 -13.70
N THR A 72 7.61 -2.33 -14.45
CA THR A 72 7.22 -1.13 -15.20
C THR A 72 6.25 -0.25 -14.43
N ALA A 73 5.60 -0.76 -13.39
CA ALA A 73 4.57 -0.08 -12.62
C ALA A 73 4.91 -0.03 -11.13
N PHE A 74 6.17 0.24 -10.77
CA PHE A 74 6.59 0.26 -9.36
C PHE A 74 6.38 1.62 -8.68
N THR A 75 6.20 2.71 -9.42
CA THR A 75 5.94 4.04 -8.86
C THR A 75 4.46 4.38 -8.81
N ARG A 76 3.70 3.89 -9.78
CA ARG A 76 2.25 4.03 -9.83
C ARG A 76 1.65 2.65 -10.03
N ILE A 77 1.14 2.09 -8.95
CA ILE A 77 0.76 0.69 -8.89
C ILE A 77 -0.71 0.54 -9.20
N PRO A 78 -1.08 -0.27 -10.22
CA PRO A 78 -2.48 -0.52 -10.54
C PRO A 78 -3.21 -1.14 -9.35
N TYR A 79 -4.44 -0.68 -9.10
CA TYR A 79 -5.28 -1.24 -8.06
C TYR A 79 -6.70 -1.49 -8.56
N VAL A 80 -7.38 -2.39 -7.88
CA VAL A 80 -8.82 -2.62 -8.01
C VAL A 80 -9.40 -2.67 -6.60
N LEU A 81 -10.37 -1.81 -6.33
CA LEU A 81 -11.13 -1.82 -5.08
C LEU A 81 -12.47 -2.50 -5.34
N ARG A 82 -12.76 -3.54 -4.57
CA ARG A 82 -14.02 -4.29 -4.66
C ARG A 82 -14.79 -4.22 -3.34
N PHE A 83 -16.09 -4.04 -3.44
CA PHE A 83 -17.02 -4.18 -2.30
C PHE A 83 -17.97 -5.32 -2.62
N ASN A 84 -18.01 -6.33 -1.74
CA ASN A 84 -18.79 -7.56 -1.93
C ASN A 84 -18.53 -8.23 -3.29
N GLY A 85 -17.27 -8.23 -3.73
CA GLY A 85 -16.86 -8.81 -4.99
C GLY A 85 -17.10 -7.96 -6.23
N LEU A 86 -17.74 -6.80 -6.10
CA LEU A 86 -18.02 -5.91 -7.23
C LEU A 86 -16.99 -4.78 -7.28
N PRO A 87 -16.33 -4.53 -8.43
CA PRO A 87 -15.37 -3.44 -8.55
C PRO A 87 -16.07 -2.08 -8.43
N VAL A 88 -15.56 -1.23 -7.53
CA VAL A 88 -16.09 0.13 -7.32
C VAL A 88 -15.09 1.21 -7.71
N SER A 89 -13.82 0.87 -7.79
CA SER A 89 -12.78 1.81 -8.24
C SER A 89 -11.62 1.05 -8.86
N VAL A 90 -11.10 1.60 -9.94
CA VAL A 90 -9.91 1.07 -10.64
C VAL A 90 -9.01 2.27 -10.97
N GLY A 91 -7.74 2.12 -10.77
CA GLY A 91 -6.79 3.19 -11.06
C GLY A 91 -5.39 2.83 -10.64
N ARG A 92 -4.60 3.82 -10.27
CA ARG A 92 -3.22 3.63 -9.84
C ARG A 92 -2.96 4.37 -8.55
N LEU A 93 -2.25 3.71 -7.63
CA LEU A 93 -1.79 4.30 -6.38
C LEU A 93 -0.33 4.71 -6.52
N LYS A 94 0.00 5.91 -6.07
CA LYS A 94 1.39 6.34 -5.99
C LYS A 94 2.05 5.63 -4.80
N LEU A 95 3.18 4.97 -5.06
CA LEU A 95 3.96 4.32 -4.01
C LEU A 95 4.62 5.41 -3.15
N GLU A 96 4.28 5.45 -1.87
CA GLU A 96 4.79 6.44 -0.93
C GLU A 96 6.07 5.94 -0.25
N GLY A 97 6.93 6.88 0.09
CA GLY A 97 8.16 6.58 0.82
C GLY A 97 9.31 6.08 -0.04
N LEU A 98 9.20 6.14 -1.37
CA LEU A 98 10.26 5.67 -2.28
C LEU A 98 11.56 6.43 -2.08
N ALA A 99 11.51 7.75 -1.93
CA ALA A 99 12.71 8.56 -1.70
C ALA A 99 13.39 8.18 -0.38
N ALA A 100 12.62 7.99 0.69
CA ALA A 100 13.15 7.54 1.97
C ALA A 100 13.73 6.14 1.90
N ALA A 101 13.06 5.23 1.17
CA ALA A 101 13.55 3.87 0.95
C ALA A 101 14.88 3.87 0.19
N ILE A 102 15.00 4.65 -0.86
CA ILE A 102 16.25 4.80 -1.63
C ILE A 102 17.36 5.32 -0.72
N ALA A 103 17.09 6.33 0.11
CA ALA A 103 18.08 6.88 1.05
C ALA A 103 18.56 5.82 2.05
N VAL A 104 17.66 5.01 2.60
CA VAL A 104 18.00 3.91 3.51
C VAL A 104 18.85 2.86 2.80
N TRP A 105 18.48 2.46 1.58
CA TRP A 105 19.22 1.44 0.83
C TRP A 105 20.61 1.93 0.45
N LEU A 106 20.78 3.20 0.08
CA LEU A 106 22.09 3.77 -0.21
C LEU A 106 22.95 3.85 1.06
N ALA A 107 22.37 4.18 2.20
CA ALA A 107 23.09 4.19 3.48
C ALA A 107 23.58 2.80 3.86
N VAL A 108 22.74 1.78 3.72
CA VAL A 108 23.11 0.38 3.98
C VAL A 108 24.20 -0.09 3.03
N ALA A 109 24.09 0.21 1.73
CA ALA A 109 25.08 -0.15 0.74
C ALA A 109 26.43 0.53 1.04
N GLY A 110 26.43 1.81 1.41
CA GLY A 110 27.63 2.54 1.81
C GLY A 110 28.28 1.95 3.06
N LEU A 111 27.47 1.57 4.04
CA LEU A 111 27.98 0.91 5.25
C LEU A 111 28.64 -0.43 4.94
N LEU A 112 28.02 -1.24 4.08
CA LEU A 112 28.59 -2.53 3.68
C LEU A 112 29.90 -2.37 2.92
N VAL A 113 30.01 -1.39 2.04
CA VAL A 113 31.25 -1.07 1.34
C VAL A 113 32.34 -0.65 2.34
N LEU A 114 32.00 0.21 3.29
CA LEU A 114 32.94 0.66 4.33
C LEU A 114 33.44 -0.51 5.17
N LEU A 115 32.55 -1.40 5.59
CA LEU A 115 32.95 -2.60 6.35
C LEU A 115 33.84 -3.52 5.52
N ALA A 116 33.59 -3.67 4.24
CA ALA A 116 34.43 -4.47 3.35
C ALA A 116 35.82 -3.88 3.18
N LEU A 117 35.98 -2.55 3.23
CA LEU A 117 37.28 -1.87 3.14
C LEU A 117 38.07 -1.95 4.45
N ILE A 118 37.38 -2.05 5.58
CA ILE A 118 38.05 -2.14 6.90
C ILE A 118 38.47 -3.58 7.22
N VAL A 119 37.69 -4.54 6.79
CA VAL A 119 37.95 -5.96 7.00
C VAL A 119 38.84 -6.50 5.88
#